data_899361412ef7c9a34c4020d9c09444ad
#
_entry.id   899361412ef7c9a34c4020d9c09444ad
#
_cell.length_a   1.000
_cell.length_b   1.000
_cell.length_c   1.000
_cell.angle_alpha   90.00
_cell.angle_beta   90.00
_cell.angle_gamma   90.00
#
_symmetry.space_group_name_H-M   'P 1'
#
loop_
_entity.id
_entity.type
_entity.pdbx_description
1 polymer ?
#
loop_
_entity_poly.entity_id
_entity_poly.type
_entity_poly.pdbx_seq_one_letter_code
_entity_poly.pdbx_strand_id
1 'polypeptide(L)'
;MPLKPANYKNRIQEIKTNPEKAFFYSRDVMKTRWPEAEPYIMKHPAYACLYATDVLKKKWPQAEPYIKDSAYWQSKYENKFGK
;
A
#
# COMPACT_ATOMS: atom_id res chain seq x y z
N MET A 1 -24.67 -8.51 17.77
CA MET A 1 -24.42 -8.24 17.37
C MET A 1 -24.18 -7.91 16.57
N PRO A 2 -23.91 -7.70 16.23
CA PRO A 2 -23.31 -7.21 15.59
C PRO A 2 -23.49 -6.55 14.70
N LEU A 3 -23.62 -6.20 14.16
CA LEU A 3 -23.71 -5.60 13.46
C LEU A 3 -23.21 -5.10 12.51
N LYS A 4 -23.29 -4.61 12.05
CA LYS A 4 -22.58 -4.34 11.41
C LYS A 4 -22.67 -4.15 10.13
N PRO A 5 -23.21 -4.41 9.30
CA PRO A 5 -22.98 -4.45 7.91
C PRO A 5 -22.77 -3.11 7.23
N ALA A 6 -23.60 -2.13 7.51
CA ALA A 6 -23.39 -0.81 6.93
C ALA A 6 -22.08 -0.20 7.41
N ASN A 7 -21.84 -0.35 8.71
CA ASN A 7 -20.59 0.18 9.27
C ASN A 7 -19.39 -0.58 8.75
N TYR A 8 -19.56 -1.87 8.56
CA TYR A 8 -18.46 -2.68 8.04
C TYR A 8 -18.02 -2.22 6.66
N LYS A 9 -18.97 -1.96 5.79
CA LYS A 9 -18.63 -1.51 4.43
C LYS A 9 -17.96 -0.15 4.46
N ASN A 10 -18.45 0.75 5.32
CA ASN A 10 -17.84 2.07 5.45
C ASN A 10 -16.42 1.97 5.98
N ARG A 11 -16.17 1.07 6.91
CA ARG A 11 -14.83 0.89 7.46
C ARG A 11 -13.86 0.34 6.42
N ILE A 12 -14.31 -0.60 5.62
CA ILE A 12 -13.47 -1.14 4.56
C ILE A 12 -13.14 -0.05 3.55
N GLN A 13 -14.12 0.80 3.23
CA GLN A 13 -13.88 1.90 2.30
C GLN A 13 -12.87 2.89 2.86
N GLU A 14 -13.00 3.22 4.16
CA GLU A 14 -12.05 4.12 4.81
C GLU A 14 -10.63 3.55 4.78
N ILE A 15 -10.52 2.27 5.08
CA ILE A 15 -9.21 1.62 5.09
C ILE A 15 -8.61 1.61 3.69
N LYS A 16 -9.43 1.25 2.71
CA LYS A 16 -8.98 1.12 1.34
C LYS A 16 -8.42 2.42 0.78
N THR A 17 -9.05 3.55 1.12
CA THR A 17 -8.67 4.84 0.56
C THR A 17 -7.61 5.57 1.39
N ASN A 18 -7.19 5.00 2.49
CA ASN A 18 -6.13 5.57 3.34
C ASN A 18 -4.85 4.77 3.12
N PRO A 19 -3.79 5.38 2.53
CA PRO A 19 -2.58 4.62 2.18
C PRO A 19 -1.97 3.87 3.35
N GLU A 20 -1.87 4.51 4.51
CA GLU A 20 -1.28 3.88 5.68
C GLU A 20 -2.10 2.69 6.14
N LYS A 21 -3.40 2.90 6.32
CA LYS A 21 -4.28 1.84 6.80
C LYS A 21 -4.38 0.71 5.79
N ALA A 22 -4.43 1.06 4.50
CA ALA A 22 -4.53 0.05 3.46
C ALA A 22 -3.27 -0.82 3.42
N PHE A 23 -2.10 -0.20 3.59
CA PHE A 23 -0.85 -0.94 3.63
C PHE A 23 -0.84 -1.93 4.80
N PHE A 24 -1.14 -1.44 6.00
CA PHE A 24 -1.11 -2.32 7.17
C PHE A 24 -2.15 -3.42 7.07
N TYR A 25 -3.33 -3.09 6.55
CA TYR A 25 -4.38 -4.10 6.40
C TYR A 25 -3.96 -5.19 5.41
N SER A 26 -3.36 -4.78 4.30
CA SER A 26 -2.89 -5.75 3.30
C SER A 26 -1.81 -6.65 3.86
N ARG A 27 -0.87 -6.07 4.60
CA ARG A 27 0.27 -6.81 5.12
C ARG A 27 -0.12 -7.71 6.29
N ASP A 28 -0.89 -7.18 7.24
CA ASP A 28 -1.11 -7.84 8.51
C ASP A 28 -2.42 -8.62 8.61
N VAL A 29 -3.44 -8.20 7.86
CA VAL A 29 -4.75 -8.84 7.93
C VAL A 29 -4.98 -9.74 6.73
N MET A 30 -4.90 -9.17 5.53
CA MET A 30 -5.12 -9.96 4.30
C MET A 30 -3.94 -10.85 3.98
N LYS A 31 -2.75 -10.37 4.29
CA LYS A 31 -1.49 -11.07 4.01
C LYS A 31 -1.32 -11.37 2.53
N THR A 32 -1.83 -10.46 1.71
CA THR A 32 -1.75 -10.56 0.26
C THR A 32 -1.96 -9.17 -0.31
N ARG A 33 -1.72 -9.02 -1.61
CA ARG A 33 -1.93 -7.73 -2.25
C ARG A 33 -3.42 -7.39 -2.28
N TRP A 34 -3.69 -6.11 -2.36
CA TRP A 34 -5.06 -5.60 -2.36
C TRP A 34 -5.23 -4.66 -3.57
N PRO A 35 -5.55 -5.21 -4.74
CA PRO A 35 -5.57 -4.41 -5.98
C PRO A 35 -6.46 -3.18 -5.91
N GLU A 36 -7.61 -3.26 -5.25
CA GLU A 36 -8.52 -2.12 -5.19
C GLU A 36 -7.95 -0.96 -4.39
N ALA A 37 -7.04 -1.24 -3.44
CA ALA A 37 -6.43 -0.20 -2.63
C ALA A 37 -5.13 0.32 -3.23
N GLU A 38 -4.55 -0.40 -4.18
CA GLU A 38 -3.26 -0.03 -4.73
C GLU A 38 -3.21 1.37 -5.33
N PRO A 39 -4.25 1.85 -6.03
CA PRO A 39 -4.21 3.22 -6.55
C PRO A 39 -4.03 4.27 -5.47
N TYR A 40 -4.52 3.99 -4.27
CA TYR A 40 -4.38 4.94 -3.15
C TYR A 40 -3.01 4.80 -2.49
N ILE A 41 -2.54 3.56 -2.34
CA ILE A 41 -1.25 3.30 -1.70
C ILE A 41 -0.10 3.85 -2.55
N MET A 42 -0.18 3.66 -3.87
CA MET A 42 0.94 4.00 -4.75
C MET A 42 1.24 5.49 -4.78
N LYS A 43 0.26 6.33 -4.49
CA LYS A 43 0.47 7.77 -4.53
C LYS A 43 1.24 8.30 -3.33
N HIS A 44 1.49 7.46 -2.34
CA HIS A 44 2.23 7.85 -1.15
C HIS A 44 3.59 7.15 -1.20
N PRO A 45 4.68 7.89 -1.46
CA PRO A 45 5.98 7.24 -1.68
C PRO A 45 6.40 6.27 -0.59
N ALA A 46 6.19 6.64 0.69
CA ALA A 46 6.58 5.78 1.79
C ALA A 46 5.84 4.45 1.75
N TYR A 47 4.52 4.51 1.66
CA TYR A 47 3.74 3.28 1.70
C TYR A 47 3.79 2.50 0.40
N ALA A 48 4.02 3.20 -0.71
CA ALA A 48 4.24 2.52 -1.99
C ALA A 48 5.50 1.66 -1.90
N CYS A 49 6.57 2.23 -1.37
CA CYS A 49 7.83 1.50 -1.22
C CYS A 49 7.66 0.32 -0.26
N LEU A 50 7.03 0.56 0.88
CA LEU A 50 6.83 -0.50 1.87
C LEU A 50 5.89 -1.58 1.36
N TYR A 51 4.87 -1.20 0.61
CA TYR A 51 3.95 -2.16 0.03
C TYR A 51 4.68 -3.07 -0.97
N ALA A 52 5.53 -2.48 -1.81
CA ALA A 52 6.31 -3.27 -2.76
C ALA A 52 7.24 -4.23 -2.02
N THR A 53 7.84 -3.76 -0.93
CA THR A 53 8.79 -4.56 -0.15
C THR A 53 8.12 -5.66 0.65
N ASP A 54 7.04 -5.32 1.35
CA ASP A 54 6.45 -6.21 2.35
C ASP A 54 5.27 -7.03 1.84
N VAL A 55 4.53 -6.50 0.87
CA VAL A 55 3.34 -7.16 0.36
C VAL A 55 3.60 -7.83 -0.96
N LEU A 56 4.05 -7.06 -1.96
CA LEU A 56 4.32 -7.62 -3.29
C LEU A 56 5.60 -8.40 -3.34
N LYS A 57 6.60 -7.95 -2.60
CA LYS A 57 7.95 -8.55 -2.54
C LYS A 57 8.60 -8.59 -3.91
N LYS A 58 8.33 -7.56 -4.70
CA LYS A 58 8.91 -7.38 -6.02
C LYS A 58 8.72 -5.92 -6.42
N LYS A 59 9.39 -5.53 -7.52
CA LYS A 59 9.24 -4.19 -8.04
C LYS A 59 7.79 -3.88 -8.36
N TRP A 60 7.43 -2.60 -8.22
CA TRP A 60 6.07 -2.14 -8.48
C TRP A 60 6.13 -1.00 -9.48
N PRO A 61 6.21 -1.30 -10.79
CA PRO A 61 6.41 -0.26 -11.82
C PRO A 61 5.37 0.84 -11.79
N GLN A 62 4.11 0.53 -11.52
CA GLN A 62 3.07 1.54 -11.51
C GLN A 62 3.30 2.59 -10.44
N ALA A 63 3.97 2.22 -9.35
CA ALA A 63 4.22 3.13 -8.24
C ALA A 63 5.53 3.87 -8.36
N GLU A 64 6.42 3.43 -9.25
CA GLU A 64 7.75 4.01 -9.33
C GLU A 64 7.76 5.52 -9.59
N PRO A 65 6.88 6.07 -10.45
CA PRO A 65 6.85 7.52 -10.62
C PRO A 65 6.55 8.28 -9.34
N TYR A 66 5.76 7.68 -8.46
CA TYR A 66 5.41 8.32 -7.19
C TYR A 66 6.53 8.16 -6.18
N ILE A 67 7.17 6.99 -6.16
CA ILE A 67 8.29 6.75 -5.23
C ILE A 67 9.44 7.70 -5.56
N LYS A 68 9.66 7.99 -6.84
CA LYS A 68 10.72 8.88 -7.28
C LYS A 68 10.59 10.30 -6.72
N ASP A 69 9.37 10.69 -6.35
CA ASP A 69 9.15 12.02 -5.79
C ASP A 69 9.84 12.19 -4.44
N SER A 70 10.23 11.10 -3.80
CA SER A 70 10.95 11.14 -2.53
C SER A 70 12.31 10.49 -2.71
N ALA A 71 13.37 11.30 -2.62
CA ALA A 71 14.72 10.76 -2.76
C ALA A 71 14.99 9.68 -1.72
N TYR A 72 14.49 9.89 -0.51
CA TYR A 72 14.68 8.92 0.56
C TYR A 72 14.05 7.57 0.21
N TRP A 73 12.78 7.57 -0.21
CA TRP A 73 12.10 6.32 -0.51
C TRP A 73 12.55 5.69 -1.82
N GLN A 74 12.96 6.54 -2.78
CA GLN A 74 13.55 6.02 -4.01
C GLN A 74 14.83 5.26 -3.70
N SER A 75 15.65 5.81 -2.80
CA SER A 75 16.90 5.16 -2.39
C SER A 75 16.61 3.81 -1.72
N LYS A 76 15.62 3.78 -0.84
CA LYS A 76 15.23 2.54 -0.16
C LYS A 76 14.75 1.49 -1.16
N TYR A 77 13.95 1.94 -2.13
CA TYR A 77 13.41 1.05 -3.16
C TYR A 77 14.53 0.45 -3.99
N GLU A 78 15.49 1.29 -4.40
CA GLU A 78 16.62 0.81 -5.19
C GLU A 78 17.51 -0.13 -4.38
N ASN A 79 17.69 0.15 -3.10
CA ASN A 79 18.49 -0.72 -2.25
C ASN A 79 17.87 -2.11 -2.14
N LYS A 80 16.55 -2.17 -2.17
CA LYS A 80 15.85 -3.44 -2.04
C LYS A 80 15.78 -4.20 -3.36
N PHE A 81 15.49 -3.50 -4.45
CA PHE A 81 15.19 -4.17 -5.72
C PHE A 81 16.21 -3.90 -6.82
N GLY A 82 17.13 -2.97 -6.60
CA GLY A 82 18.04 -2.56 -7.64
C GLY A 82 17.44 -1.46 -8.50
N LYS A 83 18.26 -0.90 -9.36
CA LYS A 83 17.82 0.20 -10.21
C LYS A 83 17.06 -0.23 -11.44
#